data_31c66cc05708a9d00f80d52322d5de52
#
_entry.id   31c66cc05708a9d00f80d52322d5de52
#
_cell.length_a   1.000
_cell.length_b   1.000
_cell.length_c   1.000
_cell.angle_alpha   90.00
_cell.angle_beta   90.00
_cell.angle_gamma   90.00
#
_symmetry.space_group_name_H-M   'P 1'
#
loop_
_entity.id
_entity.type
_entity.pdbx_description
1 polymer ?
#
loop_
_entity_poly.entity_id
_entity_poly.type
_entity_poly.pdbx_seq_one_letter_code
_entity_poly.pdbx_strand_id
1 'polypeptide(L)'
;MRLSRRTFVQGAASVPLVGALPRMARAELSLGASTLTTVSDGALMLPANFLFDPMPHDELPALIEEFGLSTERLMPECNLALYRDGTNTVLFDVGSGPDFMPSAGKIMDSLAALGLAPEDVTHVLFTHAHPDHIWGLLDEFDDPLFYEATYMMGRAEWAYWWDPETVNSIGEARAAFAVGAKRRMEAIEDAVVLFDDGDEVLTGISAVSTPGHTPGHMAFEVRQGSEAALVVGDAIGNHHVAFRKPEWPSGPDNDRDLAITTRRMLFDRLTAEQMPIIGFHLPNGGIGRVEADGDAYRFVGAA
;
A
#
# COMPACT_ATOMS: atom_id res chain seq x y z
N MET A 1 41.34 -13.07 68.67
CA MET A 1 40.80 -11.85 67.99
C MET A 1 40.10 -12.35 66.71
N ARG A 2 38.75 -12.41 66.71
CA ARG A 2 37.98 -12.92 65.58
C ARG A 2 37.43 -11.76 64.77
N LEU A 3 37.84 -11.64 63.50
CA LEU A 3 37.29 -10.69 62.57
C LEU A 3 36.07 -11.29 61.88
N SER A 4 34.94 -10.65 62.02
CA SER A 4 33.67 -10.97 61.39
C SER A 4 33.65 -10.44 59.95
N ARG A 5 33.34 -11.35 59.00
CA ARG A 5 33.07 -10.99 57.60
C ARG A 5 31.61 -10.56 57.46
N ARG A 6 31.35 -9.29 57.29
CA ARG A 6 30.09 -8.77 56.75
C ARG A 6 30.23 -8.62 55.26
N THR A 7 29.61 -9.52 54.52
CA THR A 7 29.50 -9.46 53.07
C THR A 7 28.48 -8.39 52.70
N PHE A 8 28.96 -7.37 52.00
CA PHE A 8 28.09 -6.34 51.43
C PHE A 8 27.59 -6.85 50.05
N VAL A 9 26.33 -7.25 50.01
CA VAL A 9 25.65 -7.59 48.71
C VAL A 9 25.08 -6.29 48.16
N GLN A 10 25.77 -5.72 47.20
CA GLN A 10 25.20 -4.67 46.36
C GLN A 10 24.31 -5.34 45.31
N GLY A 11 22.99 -5.22 45.48
CA GLY A 11 22.02 -5.60 44.49
C GLY A 11 22.10 -4.66 43.30
N ALA A 12 22.69 -5.11 42.21
CA ALA A 12 22.54 -4.46 40.91
C ALA A 12 21.10 -4.67 40.43
N ALA A 13 20.29 -3.63 40.52
CA ALA A 13 19.00 -3.59 39.85
C ALA A 13 19.25 -3.55 38.35
N SER A 14 19.13 -4.67 37.69
CA SER A 14 19.05 -4.75 36.24
C SER A 14 17.73 -4.09 35.81
N VAL A 15 17.80 -2.87 35.33
CA VAL A 15 16.73 -2.24 34.57
C VAL A 15 16.64 -3.00 33.24
N PRO A 16 15.51 -3.65 32.91
CA PRO A 16 15.37 -4.24 31.59
C PRO A 16 15.45 -3.09 30.59
N LEU A 17 16.44 -3.14 29.71
CA LEU A 17 16.47 -2.31 28.52
C LEU A 17 15.31 -2.82 27.66
N VAL A 18 14.14 -2.21 27.80
CA VAL A 18 13.06 -2.38 26.82
C VAL A 18 13.62 -1.73 25.55
N GLY A 19 14.19 -2.56 24.70
CA GLY A 19 14.57 -2.14 23.35
C GLY A 19 13.33 -1.52 22.73
N ALA A 20 13.38 -0.24 22.40
CA ALA A 20 12.36 0.39 21.60
C ALA A 20 12.32 -0.39 20.29
N LEU A 21 11.28 -1.18 20.09
CA LEU A 21 10.95 -1.72 18.78
C LEU A 21 10.96 -0.53 17.81
N PRO A 22 11.52 -0.68 16.61
CA PRO A 22 11.43 0.40 15.62
C PRO A 22 9.96 0.78 15.54
N ARG A 23 9.66 2.06 15.74
CA ARG A 23 8.33 2.59 15.50
C ARG A 23 8.07 2.34 14.03
N MET A 24 7.24 1.33 13.75
CA MET A 24 6.69 1.14 12.41
C MET A 24 5.99 2.45 12.07
N ALA A 25 6.32 3.05 10.93
CA ALA A 25 5.74 4.31 10.52
C ALA A 25 4.21 4.15 10.54
N ARG A 26 3.58 4.86 11.45
CA ARG A 26 2.13 4.86 11.61
C ARG A 26 1.68 6.30 11.45
N ALA A 27 0.98 6.55 10.36
CA ALA A 27 0.25 7.79 10.17
C ALA A 27 -1.25 7.52 10.41
N GLU A 28 -1.98 8.50 10.91
CA GLU A 28 -3.40 8.41 11.18
C GLU A 28 -4.11 9.69 10.75
N LEU A 29 -5.23 9.53 10.07
CA LEU A 29 -6.14 10.59 9.66
C LEU A 29 -7.51 10.34 10.28
N SER A 30 -8.01 11.32 11.05
CA SER A 30 -9.38 11.28 11.54
C SER A 30 -10.35 11.79 10.48
N LEU A 31 -11.46 11.09 10.29
CA LEU A 31 -12.58 11.46 9.43
C LEU A 31 -13.86 11.39 10.28
N GLY A 32 -14.22 12.50 10.93
CA GLY A 32 -15.34 12.50 11.86
C GLY A 32 -15.19 11.51 13.01
N ALA A 33 -16.07 10.51 13.10
CA ALA A 33 -16.01 9.44 14.10
C ALA A 33 -15.14 8.24 13.64
N SER A 34 -14.66 8.25 12.41
CA SER A 34 -13.87 7.17 11.82
C SER A 34 -12.39 7.54 11.75
N THR A 35 -11.55 6.53 11.58
CA THR A 35 -10.11 6.72 11.38
C THR A 35 -9.62 5.96 10.16
N LEU A 36 -8.68 6.57 9.42
CA LEU A 36 -7.80 5.92 8.46
C LEU A 36 -6.40 5.89 9.04
N THR A 37 -5.88 4.70 9.26
CA THR A 37 -4.54 4.48 9.81
C THR A 37 -3.71 3.74 8.77
N THR A 38 -2.44 4.06 8.59
CA THR A 38 -1.56 3.21 7.78
C THR A 38 -0.93 2.12 8.62
N VAL A 39 -0.85 0.93 8.05
CA VAL A 39 -0.19 -0.24 8.61
C VAL A 39 0.89 -0.70 7.63
N SER A 40 2.12 -0.83 8.15
CA SER A 40 3.25 -1.14 7.29
C SER A 40 3.34 -2.64 7.02
N ASP A 41 3.49 -3.01 5.76
CA ASP A 41 3.90 -4.36 5.35
C ASP A 41 5.43 -4.49 5.17
N GLY A 42 6.18 -3.45 5.53
CA GLY A 42 7.61 -3.34 5.30
C GLY A 42 7.94 -2.48 4.08
N ALA A 43 8.88 -2.91 3.26
CA ALA A 43 9.30 -2.20 2.05
C ALA A 43 9.71 -3.19 0.95
N LEU A 44 9.50 -2.83 -0.29
CA LEU A 44 10.05 -3.58 -1.42
C LEU A 44 11.56 -3.34 -1.56
N MET A 45 12.25 -4.24 -2.20
CA MET A 45 13.62 -4.07 -2.69
C MET A 45 13.63 -4.26 -4.20
N LEU A 46 13.54 -3.17 -4.94
CA LEU A 46 13.42 -3.17 -6.38
C LEU A 46 14.73 -2.72 -7.04
N PRO A 47 15.20 -3.37 -8.11
CA PRO A 47 16.21 -2.81 -8.98
C PRO A 47 15.72 -1.43 -9.50
N ALA A 48 16.55 -0.41 -9.47
CA ALA A 48 16.14 0.94 -9.86
C ALA A 48 15.68 1.01 -11.33
N ASN A 49 16.26 0.22 -12.20
CA ASN A 49 15.87 0.11 -13.60
C ASN A 49 14.43 -0.42 -13.76
N PHE A 50 13.92 -1.23 -12.83
CA PHE A 50 12.51 -1.67 -12.88
C PHE A 50 11.53 -0.49 -12.92
N LEU A 51 11.84 0.59 -12.22
CA LEU A 51 11.04 1.83 -12.24
C LEU A 51 11.46 2.75 -13.40
N PHE A 52 12.78 2.93 -13.60
CA PHE A 52 13.34 4.03 -14.37
C PHE A 52 13.56 3.77 -15.85
N ASP A 53 13.65 2.50 -16.29
CA ASP A 53 13.99 2.15 -17.70
C ASP A 53 13.14 2.86 -18.77
N PRO A 54 11.82 3.06 -18.60
CA PRO A 54 11.03 3.73 -19.64
C PRO A 54 11.12 5.26 -19.62
N MET A 55 11.80 5.85 -18.62
CA MET A 55 11.85 7.30 -18.42
C MET A 55 12.90 7.97 -19.33
N PRO A 56 12.77 9.28 -19.63
CA PRO A 56 13.77 10.04 -20.39
C PRO A 56 15.15 10.02 -19.70
N HIS A 57 16.11 9.32 -20.28
CA HIS A 57 17.44 9.10 -19.70
C HIS A 57 18.33 10.36 -19.63
N ASP A 58 18.03 11.39 -20.39
CA ASP A 58 18.73 12.68 -20.39
C ASP A 58 18.27 13.61 -19.26
N GLU A 59 17.01 13.52 -18.83
CA GLU A 59 16.46 14.34 -17.74
C GLU A 59 16.45 13.62 -16.39
N LEU A 60 16.32 12.29 -16.38
CA LEU A 60 16.22 11.47 -15.17
C LEU A 60 17.36 11.67 -14.16
N PRO A 61 18.65 11.83 -14.55
CA PRO A 61 19.75 12.01 -13.59
C PRO A 61 19.57 13.21 -12.66
N ALA A 62 18.99 14.31 -13.16
CA ALA A 62 18.73 15.50 -12.35
C ALA A 62 17.72 15.23 -11.23
N LEU A 63 16.67 14.43 -11.51
CA LEU A 63 15.69 14.03 -10.49
C LEU A 63 16.26 13.03 -9.48
N ILE A 64 17.11 12.10 -9.94
CA ILE A 64 17.81 11.16 -9.05
C ILE A 64 18.65 11.95 -8.04
N GLU A 65 19.39 12.98 -8.51
CA GLU A 65 20.20 13.84 -7.65
C GLU A 65 19.32 14.69 -6.70
N GLU A 66 18.24 15.31 -7.21
CA GLU A 66 17.31 16.14 -6.43
C GLU A 66 16.75 15.39 -5.23
N PHE A 67 16.35 14.14 -5.43
CA PHE A 67 15.73 13.31 -4.39
C PHE A 67 16.71 12.37 -3.68
N GLY A 68 17.99 12.38 -4.03
CA GLY A 68 19.00 11.48 -3.45
C GLY A 68 18.68 9.99 -3.68
N LEU A 69 18.11 9.66 -4.85
CA LEU A 69 17.69 8.29 -5.15
C LEU A 69 18.87 7.40 -5.52
N SER A 70 18.77 6.13 -5.20
CA SER A 70 19.73 5.14 -5.65
C SER A 70 19.52 4.79 -7.12
N THR A 71 20.61 4.67 -7.88
CA THR A 71 20.61 4.17 -9.26
C THR A 71 20.65 2.63 -9.35
N GLU A 72 20.87 1.96 -8.23
CA GLU A 72 20.98 0.50 -8.18
C GLU A 72 19.70 -0.13 -7.60
N ARG A 73 19.18 0.44 -6.50
CA ARG A 73 18.08 -0.15 -5.75
C ARG A 73 17.18 0.90 -5.13
N LEU A 74 15.88 0.71 -5.27
CA LEU A 74 14.85 1.50 -4.59
C LEU A 74 14.21 0.65 -3.49
N MET A 75 13.77 1.33 -2.42
CA MET A 75 13.11 0.69 -1.28
C MET A 75 11.81 1.43 -0.95
N PRO A 76 10.78 1.35 -1.83
CA PRO A 76 9.49 1.96 -1.53
C PRO A 76 8.84 1.27 -0.33
N GLU A 77 8.25 2.07 0.56
CA GLU A 77 7.43 1.57 1.67
C GLU A 77 6.19 0.83 1.12
N CYS A 78 5.66 -0.11 1.90
CA CYS A 78 4.37 -0.76 1.64
C CYS A 78 3.41 -0.35 2.75
N ASN A 79 2.58 0.65 2.51
CA ASN A 79 1.66 1.26 3.46
C ASN A 79 0.22 0.88 3.12
N LEU A 80 -0.33 -0.12 3.79
CA LEU A 80 -1.73 -0.46 3.65
C LEU A 80 -2.59 0.51 4.44
N ALA A 81 -3.76 0.85 3.91
CA ALA A 81 -4.74 1.64 4.65
C ALA A 81 -5.66 0.74 5.46
N LEU A 82 -5.94 1.14 6.70
CA LEU A 82 -6.87 0.50 7.62
C LEU A 82 -7.92 1.52 8.06
N TYR A 83 -9.17 1.31 7.65
CA TYR A 83 -10.30 2.12 8.07
C TYR A 83 -11.05 1.47 9.22
N ARG A 84 -11.45 2.29 10.20
CA ARG A 84 -12.29 1.85 11.34
C ARG A 84 -13.34 2.91 11.67
N ASP A 85 -14.60 2.47 11.81
CA ASP A 85 -15.73 3.33 12.19
C ASP A 85 -16.44 2.89 13.49
N GLY A 86 -15.84 1.94 14.21
CA GLY A 86 -16.42 1.33 15.42
C GLY A 86 -17.32 0.12 15.16
N THR A 87 -17.69 -0.13 13.91
CA THR A 87 -18.43 -1.32 13.45
C THR A 87 -17.60 -2.15 12.47
N ASN A 88 -17.01 -1.46 11.50
CA ASN A 88 -16.20 -2.06 10.46
C ASN A 88 -14.71 -1.82 10.71
N THR A 89 -13.92 -2.84 10.43
CA THR A 89 -12.47 -2.80 10.30
C THR A 89 -12.16 -3.21 8.87
N VAL A 90 -11.85 -2.23 8.03
CA VAL A 90 -11.66 -2.43 6.59
C VAL A 90 -10.18 -2.30 6.25
N LEU A 91 -9.61 -3.33 5.66
CA LEU A 91 -8.24 -3.31 5.18
C LEU A 91 -8.24 -3.10 3.67
N PHE A 92 -7.47 -2.15 3.17
CA PHE A 92 -7.23 -1.95 1.75
C PHE A 92 -5.96 -2.68 1.38
N ASP A 93 -6.10 -3.73 0.55
CA ASP A 93 -5.09 -4.74 0.23
C ASP A 93 -4.67 -5.61 1.44
N VAL A 94 -3.85 -6.63 1.22
CA VAL A 94 -3.42 -7.58 2.26
C VAL A 94 -1.89 -7.75 2.33
N GLY A 95 -1.15 -6.94 1.59
CA GLY A 95 0.31 -6.97 1.56
C GLY A 95 0.91 -8.12 0.77
N SER A 96 2.22 -8.28 0.94
CA SER A 96 3.08 -9.19 0.16
C SER A 96 3.01 -10.64 0.62
N GLY A 97 2.61 -10.87 1.87
CA GLY A 97 2.80 -12.17 2.49
C GLY A 97 4.26 -12.58 2.64
N PRO A 98 4.53 -13.79 3.14
CA PRO A 98 5.88 -14.26 3.42
C PRO A 98 6.67 -14.66 2.16
N ASP A 99 6.00 -14.88 1.02
CA ASP A 99 6.58 -15.53 -0.15
C ASP A 99 7.19 -14.56 -1.16
N PHE A 100 6.91 -13.24 -1.05
CA PHE A 100 7.32 -12.28 -2.08
C PHE A 100 8.75 -11.75 -1.85
N MET A 101 8.98 -11.09 -0.71
CA MET A 101 10.30 -10.51 -0.39
C MET A 101 10.59 -10.57 1.12
N PRO A 102 11.84 -10.80 1.54
CA PRO A 102 12.20 -10.82 2.97
C PRO A 102 11.99 -9.48 3.69
N SER A 103 11.97 -8.35 2.93
CA SER A 103 11.82 -6.99 3.46
C SER A 103 10.36 -6.54 3.62
N ALA A 104 9.41 -7.31 3.09
CA ALA A 104 7.96 -7.08 3.16
C ALA A 104 7.25 -8.25 3.87
N GLY A 105 5.93 -8.34 3.82
CA GLY A 105 5.14 -9.38 4.49
C GLY A 105 5.06 -9.19 6.01
N LYS A 106 4.98 -7.94 6.49
CA LYS A 106 4.96 -7.57 7.92
C LYS A 106 3.59 -7.10 8.43
N ILE A 107 2.55 -7.26 7.61
CA ILE A 107 1.20 -6.77 7.95
C ILE A 107 0.70 -7.30 9.29
N MET A 108 0.94 -8.58 9.58
CA MET A 108 0.50 -9.21 10.82
C MET A 108 1.16 -8.63 12.07
N ASP A 109 2.46 -8.31 12.00
CA ASP A 109 3.17 -7.63 13.08
C ASP A 109 2.57 -6.23 13.32
N SER A 110 2.21 -5.53 12.24
CA SER A 110 1.61 -4.20 12.27
C SER A 110 0.20 -4.21 12.85
N LEU A 111 -0.65 -5.16 12.47
CA LEU A 111 -1.98 -5.33 13.02
C LEU A 111 -1.92 -5.71 14.51
N ALA A 112 -1.04 -6.65 14.88
CA ALA A 112 -0.84 -7.03 16.28
C ALA A 112 -0.37 -5.85 17.15
N ALA A 113 0.46 -4.94 16.61
CA ALA A 113 0.85 -3.71 17.32
C ALA A 113 -0.31 -2.73 17.55
N LEU A 114 -1.41 -2.87 16.81
CA LEU A 114 -2.68 -2.17 16.99
C LEU A 114 -3.66 -2.93 17.90
N GLY A 115 -3.28 -4.13 18.36
CA GLY A 115 -4.15 -5.03 19.12
C GLY A 115 -5.21 -5.71 18.27
N LEU A 116 -4.96 -5.85 16.96
CA LEU A 116 -5.86 -6.50 16.00
C LEU A 116 -5.32 -7.87 15.61
N ALA A 117 -6.23 -8.83 15.50
CA ALA A 117 -6.01 -10.16 14.97
C ALA A 117 -6.70 -10.30 13.59
N PRO A 118 -6.42 -11.36 12.81
CA PRO A 118 -7.05 -11.56 11.50
C PRO A 118 -8.58 -11.54 11.54
N GLU A 119 -9.19 -12.11 12.58
CA GLU A 119 -10.63 -12.17 12.81
C GLU A 119 -11.29 -10.81 13.07
N ASP A 120 -10.51 -9.77 13.42
CA ASP A 120 -11.04 -8.43 13.65
C ASP A 120 -11.25 -7.66 12.35
N VAL A 121 -10.67 -8.13 11.23
CA VAL A 121 -10.86 -7.54 9.90
C VAL A 121 -12.18 -8.00 9.32
N THR A 122 -13.10 -7.07 9.09
CA THR A 122 -14.46 -7.35 8.60
C THR A 122 -14.55 -7.34 7.07
N HIS A 123 -13.72 -6.55 6.42
CA HIS A 123 -13.68 -6.40 4.96
C HIS A 123 -12.25 -6.22 4.46
N VAL A 124 -11.98 -6.78 3.30
CA VAL A 124 -10.76 -6.54 2.52
C VAL A 124 -11.18 -5.99 1.15
N LEU A 125 -10.72 -4.80 0.82
CA LEU A 125 -10.96 -4.15 -0.46
C LEU A 125 -9.65 -4.11 -1.25
N PHE A 126 -9.60 -4.78 -2.41
CA PHE A 126 -8.39 -4.78 -3.23
C PHE A 126 -8.35 -3.59 -4.16
N THR A 127 -7.23 -2.86 -4.15
CA THR A 127 -6.94 -1.83 -5.16
C THR A 127 -6.59 -2.49 -6.48
N HIS A 128 -5.73 -3.50 -6.44
CA HIS A 128 -5.34 -4.33 -7.58
C HIS A 128 -4.65 -5.62 -7.10
N ALA A 129 -4.21 -6.50 -8.03
CA ALA A 129 -3.70 -7.81 -7.66
C ALA A 129 -2.20 -8.02 -7.94
N HIS A 130 -1.35 -6.99 -7.81
CA HIS A 130 0.10 -7.19 -7.79
C HIS A 130 0.55 -7.92 -6.51
N PRO A 131 1.76 -8.52 -6.51
CA PRO A 131 2.24 -9.35 -5.42
C PRO A 131 2.22 -8.69 -4.04
N ASP A 132 2.59 -7.43 -3.95
CA ASP A 132 2.65 -6.67 -2.69
C ASP A 132 1.28 -6.20 -2.20
N HIS A 133 0.22 -6.44 -2.94
CA HIS A 133 -1.16 -6.11 -2.58
C HIS A 133 -2.02 -7.35 -2.28
N ILE A 134 -1.83 -8.47 -2.99
CA ILE A 134 -2.68 -9.65 -2.85
C ILE A 134 -1.97 -10.90 -2.30
N TRP A 135 -0.62 -10.98 -2.33
CA TRP A 135 0.03 -12.24 -1.96
C TRP A 135 -0.07 -12.58 -0.48
N GLY A 136 -0.36 -11.61 0.39
CA GLY A 136 -0.68 -11.82 1.79
C GLY A 136 -2.06 -12.39 2.07
N LEU A 137 -2.85 -12.74 1.02
CA LEU A 137 -4.19 -13.28 1.19
C LEU A 137 -4.23 -14.63 1.86
N LEU A 138 -3.24 -15.48 1.63
CA LEU A 138 -3.23 -16.86 2.10
C LEU A 138 -2.30 -17.03 3.30
N ASP A 139 -2.72 -17.87 4.24
CA ASP A 139 -1.92 -18.35 5.34
C ASP A 139 -0.99 -19.53 4.93
N GLU A 140 -0.33 -20.16 5.89
CA GLU A 140 0.57 -21.30 5.69
C GLU A 140 -0.14 -22.60 5.24
N PHE A 141 -1.46 -22.65 5.30
CA PHE A 141 -2.30 -23.78 4.89
C PHE A 141 -3.01 -23.55 3.55
N ASP A 142 -2.72 -22.44 2.88
CA ASP A 142 -3.41 -21.97 1.67
C ASP A 142 -4.89 -21.56 1.91
N ASP A 143 -5.26 -21.27 3.14
CA ASP A 143 -6.56 -20.74 3.50
C ASP A 143 -6.53 -19.20 3.57
N PRO A 144 -7.66 -18.50 3.33
CA PRO A 144 -7.73 -17.05 3.45
C PRO A 144 -7.35 -16.57 4.87
N LEU A 145 -6.29 -15.75 4.97
CA LEU A 145 -5.75 -15.26 6.25
C LEU A 145 -6.79 -14.49 7.08
N PHE A 146 -7.59 -13.65 6.43
CA PHE A 146 -8.66 -12.87 7.08
C PHE A 146 -9.99 -13.60 6.91
N TYR A 147 -10.15 -14.75 7.54
CA TYR A 147 -11.21 -15.72 7.31
C TYR A 147 -12.63 -15.24 7.70
N GLU A 148 -12.75 -14.17 8.49
CA GLU A 148 -14.04 -13.54 8.81
C GLU A 148 -14.37 -12.36 7.87
N ALA A 149 -13.42 -11.97 7.00
CA ALA A 149 -13.60 -10.81 6.14
C ALA A 149 -14.44 -11.10 4.88
N THR A 150 -15.22 -10.12 4.48
CA THR A 150 -15.77 -10.07 3.13
C THR A 150 -14.71 -9.52 2.18
N TYR A 151 -14.32 -10.32 1.18
CA TYR A 151 -13.37 -9.92 0.16
C TYR A 151 -14.07 -9.23 -1.01
N MET A 152 -13.54 -8.08 -1.45
CA MET A 152 -14.13 -7.27 -2.49
C MET A 152 -13.08 -6.81 -3.49
N MET A 153 -13.36 -6.92 -4.80
CA MET A 153 -12.43 -6.55 -5.88
C MET A 153 -13.19 -5.93 -7.06
N GLY A 154 -12.55 -4.97 -7.73
CA GLY A 154 -13.06 -4.40 -8.97
C GLY A 154 -13.27 -5.48 -10.04
N ARG A 155 -14.43 -5.48 -10.71
CA ARG A 155 -14.78 -6.50 -11.73
C ARG A 155 -13.77 -6.55 -12.87
N ALA A 156 -13.25 -5.39 -13.31
CA ALA A 156 -12.26 -5.34 -14.38
C ALA A 156 -10.91 -5.92 -13.94
N GLU A 157 -10.52 -5.68 -12.69
CA GLU A 157 -9.29 -6.24 -12.10
C GLU A 157 -9.38 -7.75 -11.96
N TRP A 158 -10.52 -8.23 -11.40
CA TRP A 158 -10.80 -9.66 -11.32
C TRP A 158 -10.74 -10.32 -12.70
N ALA A 159 -11.43 -9.77 -13.70
CA ALA A 159 -11.49 -10.33 -15.04
C ALA A 159 -10.09 -10.42 -15.69
N TYR A 160 -9.25 -9.41 -15.51
CA TYR A 160 -7.91 -9.41 -16.07
C TYR A 160 -7.03 -10.53 -15.48
N TRP A 161 -6.95 -10.63 -14.15
CA TRP A 161 -6.08 -11.63 -13.51
C TRP A 161 -6.67 -13.05 -13.55
N TRP A 162 -7.98 -13.16 -13.71
CA TRP A 162 -8.65 -14.47 -13.86
C TRP A 162 -8.47 -15.07 -15.25
N ASP A 163 -8.24 -14.25 -16.26
CA ASP A 163 -8.03 -14.70 -17.63
C ASP A 163 -6.77 -15.58 -17.73
N PRO A 164 -6.88 -16.85 -18.21
CA PRO A 164 -5.74 -17.73 -18.37
C PRO A 164 -4.68 -17.19 -19.36
N GLU A 165 -5.06 -16.28 -20.26
CA GLU A 165 -4.12 -15.67 -21.21
C GLU A 165 -3.28 -14.53 -20.58
N THR A 166 -3.61 -14.03 -19.40
CA THR A 166 -2.85 -12.97 -18.75
C THR A 166 -1.40 -13.38 -18.49
N VAL A 167 -1.14 -14.62 -18.10
CA VAL A 167 0.22 -15.15 -17.91
C VAL A 167 1.08 -15.07 -19.17
N ASN A 168 0.45 -15.17 -20.35
CA ASN A 168 1.13 -15.11 -21.65
C ASN A 168 1.30 -13.66 -22.16
N SER A 169 0.38 -12.76 -21.78
CA SER A 169 0.30 -11.39 -22.30
C SER A 169 1.01 -10.34 -21.42
N ILE A 170 1.15 -10.61 -20.12
CA ILE A 170 1.73 -9.66 -19.14
C ILE A 170 3.26 -9.46 -19.31
N GLY A 171 3.91 -10.35 -20.05
CA GLY A 171 5.36 -10.40 -20.26
C GLY A 171 6.08 -11.36 -19.32
N GLU A 172 7.15 -11.97 -19.83
CA GLU A 172 7.90 -13.04 -19.14
C GLU A 172 8.35 -12.65 -17.73
N ALA A 173 8.84 -11.43 -17.55
CA ALA A 173 9.32 -10.93 -16.26
C ALA A 173 8.23 -10.84 -15.17
N ARG A 174 6.95 -10.81 -15.58
CA ARG A 174 5.80 -10.69 -14.67
C ARG A 174 4.87 -11.92 -14.70
N ALA A 175 5.20 -12.95 -15.46
CA ALA A 175 4.39 -14.17 -15.54
C ALA A 175 4.10 -14.77 -14.15
N ALA A 176 5.07 -14.72 -13.22
CA ALA A 176 4.90 -15.15 -11.84
C ALA A 176 3.83 -14.34 -11.09
N PHE A 177 3.62 -13.07 -11.44
CA PHE A 177 2.57 -12.23 -10.82
C PHE A 177 1.18 -12.76 -11.18
N ALA A 178 0.97 -13.07 -12.46
CA ALA A 178 -0.30 -13.63 -12.94
C ALA A 178 -0.61 -14.98 -12.27
N VAL A 179 0.38 -15.88 -12.19
CA VAL A 179 0.23 -17.18 -11.51
C VAL A 179 -0.08 -16.99 -10.03
N GLY A 180 0.65 -16.09 -9.37
CA GLY A 180 0.49 -15.82 -7.94
C GLY A 180 -0.83 -15.15 -7.59
N ALA A 181 -1.29 -14.19 -8.41
CA ALA A 181 -2.59 -13.55 -8.25
C ALA A 181 -3.72 -14.58 -8.41
N LYS A 182 -3.69 -15.36 -9.51
CA LYS A 182 -4.71 -16.39 -9.77
C LYS A 182 -4.84 -17.37 -8.61
N ARG A 183 -3.74 -17.89 -8.08
CA ARG A 183 -3.75 -18.81 -6.92
C ARG A 183 -4.50 -18.22 -5.72
N ARG A 184 -4.29 -16.92 -5.44
CA ARG A 184 -4.96 -16.23 -4.32
C ARG A 184 -6.44 -16.01 -4.60
N MET A 185 -6.76 -15.63 -5.83
CA MET A 185 -8.14 -15.40 -6.25
C MET A 185 -8.96 -16.68 -6.23
N GLU A 186 -8.39 -17.83 -6.59
CA GLU A 186 -9.03 -19.16 -6.52
C GLU A 186 -9.50 -19.49 -5.10
N ALA A 187 -8.79 -19.04 -4.06
CA ALA A 187 -9.17 -19.29 -2.66
C ALA A 187 -10.42 -18.50 -2.21
N ILE A 188 -10.80 -17.45 -2.93
CA ILE A 188 -11.93 -16.59 -2.58
C ILE A 188 -13.00 -16.53 -3.70
N GLU A 189 -12.88 -17.33 -4.79
CA GLU A 189 -13.73 -17.21 -5.98
C GLU A 189 -15.23 -17.35 -5.68
N ASP A 190 -15.58 -18.22 -4.76
CA ASP A 190 -16.98 -18.49 -4.40
C ASP A 190 -17.60 -17.40 -3.50
N ALA A 191 -16.79 -16.54 -2.89
CA ALA A 191 -17.22 -15.58 -1.87
C ALA A 191 -16.90 -14.11 -2.18
N VAL A 192 -16.05 -13.85 -3.18
CA VAL A 192 -15.66 -12.48 -3.53
C VAL A 192 -16.84 -11.67 -4.04
N VAL A 193 -16.95 -10.42 -3.55
CA VAL A 193 -17.93 -9.44 -4.03
C VAL A 193 -17.27 -8.56 -5.08
N LEU A 194 -17.79 -8.58 -6.30
CA LEU A 194 -17.29 -7.75 -7.39
C LEU A 194 -18.08 -6.45 -7.50
N PHE A 195 -17.37 -5.34 -7.66
CA PHE A 195 -17.93 -4.00 -7.81
C PHE A 195 -17.40 -3.31 -9.07
N ASP A 196 -18.03 -2.20 -9.42
CA ASP A 196 -17.68 -1.37 -10.56
C ASP A 196 -17.35 0.07 -10.14
N ASP A 197 -16.88 0.90 -11.08
CA ASP A 197 -16.59 2.31 -10.85
C ASP A 197 -17.83 3.06 -10.33
N GLY A 198 -17.64 3.86 -9.29
CA GLY A 198 -18.70 4.67 -8.66
C GLY A 198 -19.59 3.89 -7.68
N ASP A 199 -19.43 2.59 -7.52
CA ASP A 199 -20.18 1.83 -6.52
C ASP A 199 -19.79 2.26 -5.11
N GLU A 200 -20.79 2.45 -4.23
CA GLU A 200 -20.58 2.55 -2.80
C GLU A 200 -20.43 1.13 -2.24
N VAL A 201 -19.18 0.70 -2.07
CA VAL A 201 -18.85 -0.67 -1.63
C VAL A 201 -19.15 -0.91 -0.16
N LEU A 202 -19.06 0.14 0.65
CA LEU A 202 -19.50 0.22 2.04
C LEU A 202 -20.00 1.63 2.29
N THR A 203 -20.87 1.80 3.29
CA THR A 203 -21.37 3.13 3.64
C THR A 203 -20.21 4.13 3.85
N GLY A 204 -20.14 5.14 2.99
CA GLY A 204 -19.10 6.16 2.99
C GLY A 204 -17.78 5.72 2.33
N ILE A 205 -17.72 4.57 1.67
CA ILE A 205 -16.55 4.13 0.89
C ILE A 205 -17.00 3.84 -0.54
N SER A 206 -16.52 4.61 -1.50
CA SER A 206 -16.85 4.49 -2.91
C SER A 206 -15.63 4.10 -3.74
N ALA A 207 -15.83 3.20 -4.69
CA ALA A 207 -14.82 2.80 -5.66
C ALA A 207 -14.62 3.88 -6.72
N VAL A 208 -13.38 4.16 -7.09
CA VAL A 208 -12.98 5.11 -8.12
C VAL A 208 -12.05 4.43 -9.10
N SER A 209 -12.46 4.28 -10.35
CA SER A 209 -11.63 3.64 -11.37
C SER A 209 -10.38 4.46 -11.68
N THR A 210 -9.21 3.84 -11.55
CA THR A 210 -7.90 4.45 -11.78
C THR A 210 -6.98 3.53 -12.60
N PRO A 211 -7.43 3.11 -13.80
CA PRO A 211 -6.73 2.12 -14.60
C PRO A 211 -5.41 2.65 -15.17
N GLY A 212 -4.54 1.70 -15.56
CA GLY A 212 -3.26 1.97 -16.21
C GLY A 212 -2.10 1.27 -15.52
N HIS A 213 -1.98 1.40 -14.18
CA HIS A 213 -1.04 0.60 -13.40
C HIS A 213 -1.37 -0.89 -13.55
N THR A 214 -2.61 -1.26 -13.31
CA THR A 214 -3.25 -2.47 -13.84
C THR A 214 -4.50 -2.09 -14.62
N PRO A 215 -5.05 -2.97 -15.49
CA PRO A 215 -6.23 -2.64 -16.29
C PRO A 215 -7.49 -2.32 -15.47
N GLY A 216 -7.62 -2.89 -14.30
CA GLY A 216 -8.78 -2.71 -13.43
C GLY A 216 -8.47 -2.05 -12.10
N HIS A 217 -7.32 -1.37 -11.97
CA HIS A 217 -6.91 -0.71 -10.72
C HIS A 217 -8.00 0.23 -10.20
N MET A 218 -8.25 0.17 -8.87
CA MET A 218 -9.23 0.99 -8.17
C MET A 218 -8.57 1.79 -7.04
N ALA A 219 -8.93 3.05 -6.93
CA ALA A 219 -8.77 3.85 -5.73
C ALA A 219 -10.07 3.82 -4.92
N PHE A 220 -10.03 4.25 -3.66
CA PHE A 220 -11.23 4.31 -2.81
C PHE A 220 -11.35 5.67 -2.14
N GLU A 221 -12.48 6.35 -2.40
CA GLU A 221 -12.82 7.56 -1.67
C GLU A 221 -13.54 7.17 -0.38
N VAL A 222 -12.96 7.56 0.75
CA VAL A 222 -13.53 7.37 2.09
C VAL A 222 -14.09 8.71 2.55
N ARG A 223 -15.39 8.77 2.83
CA ARG A 223 -16.10 10.00 3.19
C ARG A 223 -16.89 9.84 4.48
N GLN A 224 -16.75 10.81 5.37
CA GLN A 224 -17.56 10.95 6.58
C GLN A 224 -18.04 12.40 6.73
N GLY A 225 -19.31 12.62 6.47
CA GLY A 225 -19.89 13.97 6.44
C GLY A 225 -19.22 14.85 5.38
N SER A 226 -18.58 15.92 5.80
CA SER A 226 -17.83 16.83 4.92
C SER A 226 -16.37 16.47 4.73
N GLU A 227 -15.85 15.50 5.49
CA GLU A 227 -14.46 15.08 5.42
C GLU A 227 -14.31 13.90 4.47
N ALA A 228 -13.24 13.89 3.68
CA ALA A 228 -12.93 12.82 2.75
C ALA A 228 -11.42 12.60 2.62
N ALA A 229 -11.04 11.40 2.24
CA ALA A 229 -9.68 11.04 1.85
C ALA A 229 -9.73 10.02 0.71
N LEU A 230 -8.67 9.95 -0.09
CA LEU A 230 -8.54 8.99 -1.17
C LEU A 230 -7.41 7.99 -0.88
N VAL A 231 -7.74 6.70 -0.83
CA VAL A 231 -6.75 5.61 -0.87
C VAL A 231 -6.41 5.39 -2.32
N VAL A 232 -5.19 5.77 -2.74
CA VAL A 232 -4.84 5.86 -4.17
C VAL A 232 -4.21 4.60 -4.74
N GLY A 233 -3.86 3.63 -3.87
CA GLY A 233 -3.11 2.45 -4.32
C GLY A 233 -1.85 2.85 -5.07
N ASP A 234 -1.61 2.20 -6.20
CA ASP A 234 -0.45 2.41 -7.08
C ASP A 234 -0.73 3.31 -8.28
N ALA A 235 -1.93 3.93 -8.37
CA ALA A 235 -2.18 4.98 -9.37
C ALA A 235 -1.21 6.17 -9.22
N ILE A 236 -0.62 6.33 -8.02
CA ILE A 236 0.48 7.25 -7.70
C ILE A 236 1.59 6.45 -6.99
N GLY A 237 2.48 5.83 -7.73
CA GLY A 237 3.43 4.82 -7.24
C GLY A 237 4.69 5.36 -6.54
N ASN A 238 4.95 6.69 -6.50
CA ASN A 238 6.10 7.27 -5.79
C ASN A 238 5.95 8.78 -5.60
N HIS A 239 6.66 9.34 -4.59
CA HIS A 239 6.59 10.77 -4.24
C HIS A 239 7.59 11.67 -4.99
N HIS A 240 8.44 11.09 -5.81
CA HIS A 240 9.50 11.82 -6.54
C HIS A 240 9.12 11.99 -8.01
N VAL A 241 9.45 11.04 -8.88
CA VAL A 241 9.25 11.19 -10.33
C VAL A 241 7.77 11.38 -10.69
N ALA A 242 6.86 10.59 -10.08
CA ALA A 242 5.43 10.70 -10.38
C ALA A 242 4.86 12.10 -10.10
N PHE A 243 5.39 12.79 -9.08
CA PHE A 243 4.95 14.14 -8.73
C PHE A 243 5.67 15.23 -9.55
N ARG A 244 6.97 15.05 -9.82
CA ARG A 244 7.77 16.07 -10.53
C ARG A 244 7.56 16.02 -12.04
N LYS A 245 7.28 14.83 -12.57
CA LYS A 245 7.11 14.54 -14.01
C LYS A 245 5.93 13.58 -14.21
N PRO A 246 4.70 14.03 -13.92
CA PRO A 246 3.51 13.16 -13.96
C PRO A 246 3.25 12.59 -15.37
N GLU A 247 3.83 13.19 -16.40
CA GLU A 247 3.77 12.75 -17.79
C GLU A 247 4.78 11.65 -18.15
N TRP A 248 5.70 11.29 -17.24
CA TRP A 248 6.68 10.27 -17.55
C TRP A 248 6.11 8.86 -17.35
N PRO A 249 6.46 7.92 -18.25
CA PRO A 249 6.08 6.53 -18.09
C PRO A 249 6.81 5.88 -16.91
N SER A 250 6.17 4.95 -16.24
CA SER A 250 6.74 4.20 -15.13
C SER A 250 6.86 2.72 -15.49
N GLY A 251 7.94 2.07 -15.04
CA GLY A 251 8.19 0.67 -15.37
C GLY A 251 7.11 -0.29 -14.87
N PRO A 252 6.57 -0.16 -13.64
CA PRO A 252 5.50 -1.00 -13.12
C PRO A 252 4.18 -0.95 -13.89
N ASP A 253 3.89 0.17 -14.60
CA ASP A 253 2.60 0.36 -15.25
C ASP A 253 2.38 -0.61 -16.43
N ASN A 254 1.21 -1.25 -16.48
CA ASN A 254 0.81 -2.14 -17.56
C ASN A 254 0.51 -1.36 -18.86
N ASP A 255 -0.32 -0.31 -18.73
CA ASP A 255 -0.60 0.65 -19.81
C ASP A 255 -0.08 2.01 -19.38
N ARG A 256 1.10 2.37 -19.87
CA ARG A 256 1.82 3.58 -19.47
C ARG A 256 1.10 4.87 -19.83
N ASP A 257 0.49 4.91 -21.02
CA ASP A 257 -0.22 6.11 -21.49
C ASP A 257 -1.50 6.33 -20.68
N LEU A 258 -2.22 5.25 -20.39
CA LEU A 258 -3.41 5.30 -19.54
C LEU A 258 -3.03 5.65 -18.10
N ALA A 259 -1.95 5.09 -17.55
CA ALA A 259 -1.46 5.40 -16.19
C ALA A 259 -1.05 6.87 -16.07
N ILE A 260 -0.39 7.45 -17.06
CA ILE A 260 -0.09 8.89 -17.13
C ILE A 260 -1.38 9.72 -17.10
N THR A 261 -2.36 9.35 -17.92
CA THR A 261 -3.66 10.04 -17.98
C THR A 261 -4.38 10.00 -16.64
N THR A 262 -4.48 8.82 -16.04
CA THR A 262 -5.08 8.58 -14.72
C THR A 262 -4.38 9.39 -13.62
N ARG A 263 -3.06 9.33 -13.57
CA ARG A 263 -2.24 10.04 -12.57
C ARG A 263 -2.43 11.55 -12.64
N ARG A 264 -2.42 12.13 -13.85
CA ARG A 264 -2.65 13.57 -14.05
C ARG A 264 -4.04 13.99 -13.63
N MET A 265 -5.07 13.22 -14.01
CA MET A 265 -6.45 13.47 -13.58
C MET A 265 -6.56 13.44 -12.03
N LEU A 266 -5.89 12.49 -11.38
CA LEU A 266 -5.87 12.41 -9.91
C LEU A 266 -5.17 13.63 -9.30
N PHE A 267 -4.03 14.06 -9.83
CA PHE A 267 -3.32 15.24 -9.31
C PHE A 267 -4.15 16.51 -9.46
N ASP A 268 -4.77 16.72 -10.61
CA ASP A 268 -5.66 17.87 -10.86
C ASP A 268 -6.83 17.88 -9.84
N ARG A 269 -7.50 16.74 -9.66
CA ARG A 269 -8.58 16.58 -8.71
C ARG A 269 -8.13 16.83 -7.27
N LEU A 270 -7.08 16.14 -6.82
CA LEU A 270 -6.57 16.20 -5.45
C LEU A 270 -6.07 17.59 -5.08
N THR A 271 -5.46 18.30 -6.02
CA THR A 271 -5.02 19.68 -5.83
C THR A 271 -6.21 20.64 -5.73
N ALA A 272 -7.24 20.47 -6.58
CA ALA A 272 -8.43 21.31 -6.55
C ALA A 272 -9.26 21.09 -5.29
N GLU A 273 -9.45 19.85 -4.87
CA GLU A 273 -10.26 19.46 -3.72
C GLU A 273 -9.51 19.56 -2.39
N GLN A 274 -8.19 19.70 -2.41
CA GLN A 274 -7.32 19.66 -1.22
C GLN A 274 -7.55 18.40 -0.37
N MET A 275 -7.93 17.32 -1.02
CA MET A 275 -8.24 16.04 -0.39
C MET A 275 -6.97 15.34 0.09
N PRO A 276 -6.89 14.86 1.34
CA PRO A 276 -5.82 13.98 1.80
C PRO A 276 -5.78 12.68 0.99
N ILE A 277 -4.59 12.13 0.83
CA ILE A 277 -4.37 10.81 0.21
C ILE A 277 -3.68 9.86 1.17
N ILE A 278 -3.91 8.57 0.95
CA ILE A 278 -3.09 7.49 1.45
C ILE A 278 -2.50 6.79 0.23
N GLY A 279 -1.18 6.85 0.08
CA GLY A 279 -0.45 6.21 -1.01
C GLY A 279 0.37 5.05 -0.52
N PHE A 280 0.28 3.92 -1.20
CA PHE A 280 0.89 2.67 -0.79
C PHE A 280 2.42 2.78 -0.73
N HIS A 281 3.04 3.37 -1.75
CA HIS A 281 4.49 3.55 -1.87
C HIS A 281 4.98 4.96 -1.55
N LEU A 282 4.16 5.78 -0.88
CA LEU A 282 4.57 7.11 -0.47
C LEU A 282 5.29 7.10 0.90
N PRO A 283 6.22 8.03 1.14
CA PRO A 283 7.06 8.00 2.35
C PRO A 283 6.30 8.37 3.62
N ASN A 284 6.90 8.02 4.76
CA ASN A 284 6.43 8.37 6.10
C ASN A 284 5.01 7.87 6.40
N GLY A 285 4.69 6.66 5.99
CA GLY A 285 3.38 6.05 6.19
C GLY A 285 2.33 6.47 5.17
N GLY A 286 2.70 7.17 4.10
CA GLY A 286 1.87 7.40 2.92
C GLY A 286 0.73 8.40 3.06
N ILE A 287 0.44 8.96 4.25
CA ILE A 287 -0.62 9.97 4.44
C ILE A 287 -0.08 11.37 4.14
N GLY A 288 -0.78 12.10 3.29
CA GLY A 288 -0.41 13.47 2.94
C GLY A 288 -1.38 14.13 1.97
N ARG A 289 -0.89 15.14 1.27
CA ARG A 289 -1.65 15.90 0.26
C ARG A 289 -0.81 16.11 -0.98
N VAL A 290 -1.52 16.33 -2.08
CA VAL A 290 -0.93 16.80 -3.33
C VAL A 290 -1.01 18.32 -3.35
N GLU A 291 0.12 18.98 -3.53
CA GLU A 291 0.20 20.43 -3.74
C GLU A 291 0.81 20.72 -5.10
N ALA A 292 0.30 21.77 -5.77
CA ALA A 292 0.92 22.29 -6.99
C ALA A 292 2.29 22.89 -6.69
N ASP A 293 3.26 22.66 -7.59
CA ASP A 293 4.62 23.17 -7.50
C ASP A 293 5.13 23.59 -8.89
N GLY A 294 4.80 24.81 -9.29
CA GLY A 294 4.99 25.28 -10.67
C GLY A 294 4.12 24.50 -11.64
N ASP A 295 4.77 23.90 -12.65
CA ASP A 295 4.11 23.05 -13.66
C ASP A 295 4.05 21.56 -13.21
N ALA A 296 4.46 21.27 -11.97
CA ALA A 296 4.52 19.96 -11.38
C ALA A 296 3.72 19.90 -10.07
N TYR A 297 3.91 18.83 -9.30
CA TYR A 297 3.28 18.61 -8.01
C TYR A 297 4.33 18.20 -6.97
N ARG A 298 3.96 18.29 -5.71
CA ARG A 298 4.74 17.73 -4.61
C ARG A 298 3.84 17.00 -3.61
N PHE A 299 4.38 15.98 -3.00
CA PHE A 299 3.76 15.30 -1.87
C PHE A 299 4.13 16.03 -0.58
N VAL A 300 3.12 16.42 0.19
CA VAL A 300 3.28 17.00 1.52
C VAL A 300 2.71 16.02 2.53
N GLY A 301 3.61 15.31 3.23
CA GLY A 301 3.24 14.34 4.26
C GLY A 301 2.50 14.99 5.42
N ALA A 302 1.58 14.27 6.05
CA ALA A 302 0.96 14.69 7.30
C ALA A 302 2.04 14.79 8.39
N ALA A 303 1.94 15.85 9.23
CA ALA A 303 2.91 16.15 10.28
C ALA A 303 2.77 15.21 11.50
#